data_2b09bd365c5eb5581f326351ec28a8d3
#
_entry.id   2b09bd365c5eb5581f326351ec28a8d3
#
_cell.length_a   1.000
_cell.length_b   1.000
_cell.length_c   1.000
_cell.angle_alpha   90.00
_cell.angle_beta   90.00
_cell.angle_gamma   90.00
#
_symmetry.space_group_name_H-M   'P 1'
#
loop_
_entity.id
_entity.type
_entity.pdbx_description
1 polymer ?
#
loop_
_entity_poly.entity_id
_entity_poly.type
_entity_poly.pdbx_seq_one_letter_code
_entity_poly.pdbx_strand_id
1 'polypeptide(L)'
;MKLLKIFILFITVAIYQTNSFAQTVKWGYDASHAKVSFSISHFGISETEGKFTKFDGIVLSDKPDFSDAKFNFTIDVSSINTEDAKRDKHLKSADFFDIEKYPSITFKSKTFKSVGKNKYKLTGLLTMHGVTKPITLDVIYKGTVIDPYKNTKAGFKISGVLDRTAFGLVWNGNLSTGELLVGNEVTLDINIELIKK
;
A
#
# COMPACT_ATOMS: atom_id res chain seq x y z
N MET A 1 74.90 -40.02 -11.86
CA MET A 1 73.43 -40.11 -11.61
C MET A 1 73.02 -38.85 -10.88
N LYS A 2 72.35 -37.92 -11.57
CA LYS A 2 71.86 -36.66 -10.97
C LYS A 2 70.34 -36.79 -10.77
N LEU A 3 69.92 -36.83 -9.51
CA LEU A 3 68.51 -36.85 -9.14
C LEU A 3 67.90 -35.45 -9.32
N LEU A 4 66.98 -35.35 -10.28
CA LEU A 4 66.18 -34.12 -10.51
C LEU A 4 65.00 -34.09 -9.51
N LYS A 5 65.06 -33.22 -8.53
CA LYS A 5 63.96 -32.95 -7.60
C LYS A 5 62.94 -32.03 -8.26
N ILE A 6 61.79 -32.57 -8.63
CA ILE A 6 60.63 -31.80 -9.12
C ILE A 6 59.91 -31.25 -7.91
N PHE A 7 59.90 -29.92 -7.77
CA PHE A 7 59.15 -29.16 -6.73
C PHE A 7 57.77 -28.85 -7.31
N ILE A 8 56.73 -29.58 -6.89
CA ILE A 8 55.33 -29.28 -7.26
C ILE A 8 54.82 -28.18 -6.32
N LEU A 9 54.67 -26.95 -6.89
CA LEU A 9 54.09 -25.83 -6.21
C LEU A 9 52.54 -25.92 -6.27
N PHE A 10 51.90 -26.32 -5.18
CA PHE A 10 50.46 -26.26 -5.03
C PHE A 10 50.00 -24.82 -4.83
N ILE A 11 49.45 -24.19 -5.87
CA ILE A 11 48.78 -22.90 -5.76
C ILE A 11 47.36 -23.14 -5.27
N THR A 12 47.10 -22.99 -4.01
CA THR A 12 45.75 -22.93 -3.42
C THR A 12 45.09 -21.61 -3.77
N VAL A 13 44.25 -21.61 -4.81
CA VAL A 13 43.35 -20.46 -5.12
C VAL A 13 42.25 -20.43 -4.09
N ALA A 14 42.39 -19.56 -3.09
CA ALA A 14 41.32 -19.23 -2.14
C ALA A 14 40.25 -18.45 -2.88
N ILE A 15 39.16 -19.10 -3.24
CA ILE A 15 37.97 -18.45 -3.82
C ILE A 15 37.27 -17.72 -2.64
N TYR A 16 37.54 -16.42 -2.53
CA TYR A 16 36.73 -15.58 -1.65
C TYR A 16 35.34 -15.41 -2.28
N GLN A 17 34.39 -16.17 -1.77
CA GLN A 17 32.97 -15.91 -2.05
C GLN A 17 32.60 -14.60 -1.34
N THR A 18 32.62 -13.51 -2.06
CA THR A 18 32.01 -12.27 -1.61
C THR A 18 30.50 -12.48 -1.61
N ASN A 19 29.93 -12.75 -0.44
CA ASN A 19 28.47 -12.67 -0.25
C ASN A 19 28.09 -11.20 -0.48
N SER A 20 27.80 -10.85 -1.72
CA SER A 20 27.16 -9.58 -2.05
C SER A 20 25.73 -9.68 -1.50
N PHE A 21 25.50 -9.12 -0.32
CA PHE A 21 24.14 -8.86 0.15
C PHE A 21 23.56 -7.82 -0.82
N ALA A 22 22.80 -8.29 -1.80
CA ALA A 22 22.04 -7.40 -2.66
C ALA A 22 21.16 -6.54 -1.75
N GLN A 23 21.43 -5.24 -1.72
CA GLN A 23 20.62 -4.30 -0.94
C GLN A 23 19.24 -4.25 -1.59
N THR A 24 18.20 -4.64 -0.83
CA THR A 24 16.81 -4.63 -1.33
C THR A 24 16.45 -3.26 -1.87
N VAL A 25 15.98 -3.23 -3.10
CA VAL A 25 15.62 -1.99 -3.79
C VAL A 25 14.40 -1.37 -3.12
N LYS A 26 14.57 -0.12 -2.70
CA LYS A 26 13.57 0.69 -2.02
C LYS A 26 12.90 1.63 -3.02
N TRP A 27 11.57 1.67 -2.97
CA TRP A 27 10.74 2.56 -3.75
C TRP A 27 9.94 3.45 -2.80
N GLY A 28 10.09 4.76 -2.92
CA GLY A 28 9.23 5.74 -2.26
C GLY A 28 8.05 6.09 -3.16
N TYR A 29 6.93 6.57 -2.62
CA TYR A 29 5.86 7.05 -3.47
C TYR A 29 6.08 8.50 -3.89
N ASP A 30 5.51 8.86 -5.06
CA ASP A 30 5.48 10.23 -5.58
C ASP A 30 4.19 10.91 -5.13
N ALA A 31 4.29 11.84 -4.16
CA ALA A 31 3.15 12.54 -3.59
C ALA A 31 2.33 13.33 -4.63
N SER A 32 2.98 13.76 -5.73
CA SER A 32 2.33 14.54 -6.78
C SER A 32 1.43 13.68 -7.68
N HIS A 33 1.74 12.38 -7.77
CA HIS A 33 1.10 11.45 -8.70
C HIS A 33 0.50 10.23 -7.99
N ALA A 34 0.27 10.32 -6.68
CA ALA A 34 -0.41 9.30 -5.91
C ALA A 34 -1.73 9.83 -5.35
N LYS A 35 -2.74 8.94 -5.31
CA LYS A 35 -4.08 9.26 -4.83
C LYS A 35 -4.63 8.10 -4.02
N VAL A 36 -5.11 8.38 -2.81
CA VAL A 36 -5.83 7.44 -1.96
C VAL A 36 -7.27 7.91 -1.84
N SER A 37 -8.17 7.28 -2.58
CA SER A 37 -9.59 7.62 -2.65
C SER A 37 -10.47 6.49 -2.19
N PHE A 38 -11.66 6.86 -1.79
CA PHE A 38 -12.71 5.93 -1.40
C PHE A 38 -14.09 6.46 -1.82
N SER A 39 -15.07 5.55 -1.95
CA SER A 39 -16.48 5.90 -2.05
C SER A 39 -17.32 5.03 -1.12
N ILE A 40 -18.47 5.54 -0.74
CA ILE A 40 -19.42 4.88 0.14
C ILE A 40 -20.86 5.24 -0.26
N SER A 41 -21.77 4.26 -0.23
CA SER A 41 -23.19 4.49 -0.54
C SER A 41 -23.82 5.46 0.48
N HIS A 42 -24.61 6.38 -0.04
CA HIS A 42 -25.39 7.36 0.73
C HIS A 42 -26.89 7.25 0.35
N PHE A 43 -27.70 6.98 1.35
CA PHE A 43 -29.15 6.72 1.21
C PHE A 43 -29.52 5.56 0.26
N GLY A 44 -28.59 4.72 -0.14
CA GLY A 44 -28.81 3.68 -1.15
C GLY A 44 -29.02 4.21 -2.60
N ILE A 45 -28.98 5.51 -2.84
CA ILE A 45 -29.30 6.14 -4.13
C ILE A 45 -28.15 6.94 -4.75
N SER A 46 -27.07 7.19 -3.99
CA SER A 46 -25.88 7.94 -4.44
C SER A 46 -24.62 7.45 -3.72
N GLU A 47 -23.49 7.98 -4.11
CA GLU A 47 -22.23 7.73 -3.42
C GLU A 47 -21.65 9.03 -2.87
N THR A 48 -21.03 8.97 -1.70
CA THR A 48 -20.13 9.99 -1.19
C THR A 48 -18.71 9.57 -1.48
N GLU A 49 -18.00 10.39 -2.22
CA GLU A 49 -16.57 10.19 -2.47
C GLU A 49 -15.71 10.99 -1.48
N GLY A 50 -14.50 10.47 -1.24
CA GLY A 50 -13.50 11.14 -0.43
C GLY A 50 -12.09 10.68 -0.77
N LYS A 51 -11.12 11.39 -0.23
CA LYS A 51 -9.70 11.10 -0.37
C LYS A 51 -8.94 11.47 0.90
N PHE A 52 -7.80 10.82 1.10
CA PHE A 52 -6.79 11.27 2.06
C PHE A 52 -5.71 12.04 1.30
N THR A 53 -5.37 13.23 1.76
CA THR A 53 -4.40 14.11 1.08
C THR A 53 -2.99 14.01 1.64
N LYS A 54 -2.81 13.34 2.81
CA LYS A 54 -1.51 13.09 3.44
C LYS A 54 -1.34 11.61 3.73
N PHE A 55 -0.38 11.01 3.10
CA PHE A 55 -0.02 9.60 3.30
C PHE A 55 1.45 9.42 2.92
N ASP A 56 2.08 8.39 3.45
CA ASP A 56 3.46 8.02 3.15
C ASP A 56 3.58 6.50 3.01
N GLY A 57 4.63 6.04 2.34
CA GLY A 57 4.82 4.62 2.18
C GLY A 57 6.12 4.24 1.50
N ILE A 58 6.43 2.96 1.65
CA ILE A 58 7.60 2.34 1.04
C ILE A 58 7.19 1.02 0.44
N VAL A 59 7.67 0.76 -0.76
CA VAL A 59 7.64 -0.56 -1.37
C VAL A 59 9.07 -1.07 -1.48
N LEU A 60 9.29 -2.30 -1.05
CA LEU A 60 10.56 -3.02 -1.21
C LEU A 60 10.35 -4.08 -2.28
N SER A 61 11.18 -4.07 -3.33
CA SER A 61 11.12 -5.09 -4.38
C SER A 61 12.43 -5.12 -5.16
N ASP A 62 12.98 -6.31 -5.36
CA ASP A 62 14.21 -6.55 -6.13
C ASP A 62 13.91 -6.98 -7.56
N LYS A 63 12.68 -7.48 -7.81
CA LYS A 63 12.28 -7.99 -9.13
C LYS A 63 11.66 -6.91 -10.01
N PRO A 64 11.97 -6.91 -11.31
CA PRO A 64 11.42 -5.93 -12.26
C PRO A 64 9.89 -6.00 -12.40
N ASP A 65 9.28 -7.16 -12.14
CA ASP A 65 7.83 -7.40 -12.19
C ASP A 65 7.15 -7.17 -10.84
N PHE A 66 7.91 -6.79 -9.81
CA PHE A 66 7.44 -6.59 -8.44
C PHE A 66 6.81 -7.83 -7.79
N SER A 67 7.04 -9.06 -8.31
CA SER A 67 6.42 -10.27 -7.74
C SER A 67 6.85 -10.59 -6.30
N ASP A 68 7.92 -9.95 -5.81
CA ASP A 68 8.44 -10.05 -4.43
C ASP A 68 8.08 -8.83 -3.57
N ALA A 69 7.24 -7.92 -4.07
CA ALA A 69 6.99 -6.62 -3.46
C ALA A 69 6.41 -6.72 -2.04
N LYS A 70 6.95 -5.88 -1.15
CA LYS A 70 6.45 -5.67 0.21
C LYS A 70 6.02 -4.23 0.36
N PHE A 71 4.75 -4.03 0.69
CA PHE A 71 4.12 -2.72 0.84
C PHE A 71 3.97 -2.35 2.31
N ASN A 72 4.38 -1.13 2.67
CA ASN A 72 4.09 -0.51 3.96
C ASN A 72 3.57 0.89 3.71
N PHE A 73 2.38 1.20 4.21
CA PHE A 73 1.73 2.49 4.04
C PHE A 73 1.19 3.03 5.35
N THR A 74 1.22 4.35 5.47
CA THR A 74 0.61 5.10 6.57
C THR A 74 -0.16 6.27 5.99
N ILE A 75 -1.39 6.47 6.46
CA ILE A 75 -2.26 7.57 6.09
C ILE A 75 -2.51 8.43 7.33
N ASP A 76 -2.34 9.74 7.22
CA ASP A 76 -2.78 10.71 8.22
C ASP A 76 -4.30 10.89 8.10
N VAL A 77 -5.06 10.40 9.08
CA VAL A 77 -6.52 10.44 9.07
C VAL A 77 -7.07 11.89 9.11
N SER A 78 -6.32 12.81 9.69
CA SER A 78 -6.70 14.22 9.73
C SER A 78 -6.79 14.87 8.35
N SER A 79 -6.18 14.21 7.34
CA SER A 79 -6.13 14.66 5.95
C SER A 79 -7.34 14.26 5.11
N ILE A 80 -8.36 13.62 5.72
CA ILE A 80 -9.59 13.24 5.03
C ILE A 80 -10.26 14.49 4.45
N ASN A 81 -10.68 14.37 3.20
CA ASN A 81 -11.33 15.41 2.43
C ASN A 81 -12.42 14.80 1.56
N THR A 82 -13.67 15.16 1.82
CA THR A 82 -14.86 14.78 1.06
C THR A 82 -15.48 15.96 0.34
N GLU A 83 -14.77 17.09 0.26
CA GLU A 83 -15.21 18.36 -0.35
C GLU A 83 -16.39 19.03 0.40
N ASP A 84 -16.62 18.63 1.65
CA ASP A 84 -17.58 19.21 2.58
C ASP A 84 -16.93 19.35 3.97
N ALA A 85 -16.63 20.57 4.37
CA ALA A 85 -15.91 20.86 5.62
C ALA A 85 -16.68 20.42 6.86
N LYS A 86 -18.03 20.45 6.84
CA LYS A 86 -18.87 20.01 7.96
C LYS A 86 -18.82 18.49 8.11
N ARG A 87 -18.90 17.76 7.00
CA ARG A 87 -18.76 16.31 6.97
C ARG A 87 -17.35 15.90 7.38
N ASP A 88 -16.31 16.52 6.84
CA ASP A 88 -14.92 16.24 7.19
C ASP A 88 -14.67 16.44 8.71
N LYS A 89 -15.25 17.49 9.31
CA LYS A 89 -15.17 17.71 10.76
C LYS A 89 -15.84 16.57 11.53
N HIS A 90 -17.02 16.11 11.11
CA HIS A 90 -17.72 14.99 11.73
C HIS A 90 -16.96 13.67 11.56
N LEU A 91 -16.42 13.40 10.38
CA LEU A 91 -15.60 12.22 10.14
C LEU A 91 -14.36 12.15 11.05
N LYS A 92 -13.79 13.28 11.43
CA LYS A 92 -12.63 13.37 12.35
C LYS A 92 -13.00 13.22 13.82
N SER A 93 -14.27 13.35 14.18
CA SER A 93 -14.73 13.31 15.59
C SER A 93 -14.74 11.88 16.16
N ALA A 94 -15.05 11.79 17.46
CA ALA A 94 -15.19 10.54 18.19
C ALA A 94 -16.33 9.64 17.67
N ASP A 95 -17.30 10.20 16.92
CA ASP A 95 -18.38 9.43 16.30
C ASP A 95 -17.88 8.55 15.15
N PHE A 96 -16.72 8.91 14.53
CA PHE A 96 -16.15 8.19 13.38
C PHE A 96 -14.71 7.79 13.63
N PHE A 97 -13.74 8.53 13.05
CA PHE A 97 -12.33 8.13 13.08
C PHE A 97 -11.63 8.39 14.41
N ASP A 98 -12.17 9.28 15.26
CA ASP A 98 -11.59 9.67 16.56
C ASP A 98 -10.07 9.97 16.42
N ILE A 99 -9.75 10.98 15.60
CA ILE A 99 -8.35 11.25 15.19
C ILE A 99 -7.43 11.60 16.35
N GLU A 100 -7.98 12.02 17.50
CA GLU A 100 -7.20 12.29 18.71
C GLU A 100 -6.63 11.00 19.31
N LYS A 101 -7.38 9.88 19.22
CA LYS A 101 -6.93 8.57 19.67
C LYS A 101 -6.29 7.73 18.55
N TYR A 102 -6.78 7.89 17.33
CA TYR A 102 -6.41 7.08 16.18
C TYR A 102 -5.98 7.95 14.99
N PRO A 103 -4.85 8.68 15.07
CA PRO A 103 -4.44 9.65 14.06
C PRO A 103 -4.04 9.05 12.73
N SER A 104 -3.81 7.74 12.66
CA SER A 104 -3.30 7.08 11.47
C SER A 104 -4.03 5.80 11.09
N ILE A 105 -4.10 5.53 9.79
CA ILE A 105 -4.39 4.23 9.22
C ILE A 105 -3.09 3.64 8.70
N THR A 106 -2.79 2.37 9.01
CA THR A 106 -1.56 1.71 8.53
C THR A 106 -1.89 0.41 7.80
N PHE A 107 -1.11 0.11 6.76
CA PHE A 107 -1.19 -1.15 6.05
C PHE A 107 0.20 -1.78 5.91
N LYS A 108 0.31 -3.06 6.26
CA LYS A 108 1.53 -3.85 6.09
C LYS A 108 1.22 -5.13 5.33
N SER A 109 1.81 -5.29 4.15
CA SER A 109 1.60 -6.49 3.35
C SER A 109 2.15 -7.75 4.01
N LYS A 110 1.44 -8.86 3.79
CA LYS A 110 1.89 -10.23 4.10
C LYS A 110 2.25 -11.00 2.84
N THR A 111 1.42 -10.89 1.81
CA THR A 111 1.65 -11.57 0.54
C THR A 111 1.30 -10.66 -0.63
N PHE A 112 2.06 -10.83 -1.72
CA PHE A 112 1.79 -10.22 -3.01
C PHE A 112 1.89 -11.31 -4.07
N LYS A 113 0.74 -11.82 -4.54
CA LYS A 113 0.66 -13.01 -5.40
C LYS A 113 0.13 -12.65 -6.77
N SER A 114 0.86 -13.05 -7.82
CA SER A 114 0.39 -12.93 -9.19
C SER A 114 -0.86 -13.79 -9.42
N VAL A 115 -1.85 -13.21 -10.09
CA VAL A 115 -3.10 -13.87 -10.51
C VAL A 115 -3.36 -13.69 -12.00
N GLY A 116 -2.36 -13.24 -12.76
CA GLY A 116 -2.38 -13.04 -14.19
C GLY A 116 -1.37 -11.99 -14.63
N LYS A 117 -1.28 -11.73 -15.93
CA LYS A 117 -0.34 -10.73 -16.45
C LYS A 117 -0.61 -9.36 -15.82
N ASN A 118 0.38 -8.83 -15.09
CA ASN A 118 0.33 -7.56 -14.38
C ASN A 118 -0.78 -7.44 -13.31
N LYS A 119 -1.42 -8.54 -12.92
CA LYS A 119 -2.48 -8.58 -11.92
C LYS A 119 -2.02 -9.35 -10.70
N TYR A 120 -2.30 -8.81 -9.52
CA TYR A 120 -1.86 -9.38 -8.24
C TYR A 120 -2.98 -9.30 -7.19
N LYS A 121 -2.94 -10.20 -6.22
CA LYS A 121 -3.65 -10.08 -4.94
C LYS A 121 -2.65 -9.66 -3.87
N LEU A 122 -2.93 -8.53 -3.25
CA LEU A 122 -2.16 -7.96 -2.15
C LEU A 122 -2.91 -8.23 -0.85
N THR A 123 -2.42 -9.17 -0.04
CA THR A 123 -2.98 -9.43 1.29
C THR A 123 -2.08 -8.84 2.36
N GLY A 124 -2.67 -8.18 3.34
CA GLY A 124 -1.94 -7.54 4.42
C GLY A 124 -2.80 -7.26 5.64
N LEU A 125 -2.19 -6.67 6.64
CA LEU A 125 -2.86 -6.19 7.85
C LEU A 125 -3.16 -4.70 7.68
N LEU A 126 -4.42 -4.35 7.74
CA LEU A 126 -4.91 -2.97 7.85
C LEU A 126 -5.22 -2.70 9.33
N THR A 127 -4.63 -1.62 9.85
CA THR A 127 -5.00 -1.07 11.18
C THR A 127 -5.72 0.24 10.96
N MET A 128 -6.94 0.35 11.44
CA MET A 128 -7.78 1.55 11.35
C MET A 128 -8.62 1.65 12.63
N HIS A 129 -8.75 2.85 13.19
CA HIS A 129 -9.54 3.08 14.41
C HIS A 129 -9.17 2.11 15.56
N GLY A 130 -7.86 1.83 15.74
CA GLY A 130 -7.34 0.90 16.75
C GLY A 130 -7.55 -0.59 16.46
N VAL A 131 -8.28 -0.96 15.42
CA VAL A 131 -8.57 -2.35 15.06
C VAL A 131 -7.68 -2.80 13.91
N THR A 132 -7.05 -3.98 14.06
CA THR A 132 -6.20 -4.58 13.01
C THR A 132 -6.87 -5.81 12.44
N LYS A 133 -7.08 -5.84 11.12
CA LYS A 133 -7.66 -6.98 10.40
C LYS A 133 -6.91 -7.29 9.11
N PRO A 134 -6.91 -8.56 8.68
CA PRO A 134 -6.44 -8.92 7.35
C PRO A 134 -7.41 -8.41 6.28
N ILE A 135 -6.86 -7.81 5.22
CA ILE A 135 -7.61 -7.44 4.01
C ILE A 135 -6.88 -7.96 2.78
N THR A 136 -7.63 -8.12 1.69
CA THR A 136 -7.07 -8.50 0.38
C THR A 136 -7.54 -7.48 -0.65
N LEU A 137 -6.57 -6.92 -1.39
CA LEU A 137 -6.77 -5.90 -2.41
C LEU A 137 -6.38 -6.45 -3.78
N ASP A 138 -7.06 -5.99 -4.81
CA ASP A 138 -6.67 -6.21 -6.19
C ASP A 138 -5.64 -5.17 -6.62
N VAL A 139 -4.58 -5.61 -7.31
CA VAL A 139 -3.52 -4.72 -7.78
C VAL A 139 -3.27 -4.95 -9.26
N ILE A 140 -3.20 -3.85 -10.02
CA ILE A 140 -2.74 -3.83 -11.40
C ILE A 140 -1.42 -3.08 -11.45
N TYR A 141 -0.35 -3.77 -11.83
CA TYR A 141 0.92 -3.15 -12.16
C TYR A 141 0.84 -2.51 -13.55
N LYS A 142 1.09 -1.21 -13.63
CA LYS A 142 0.98 -0.42 -14.86
C LYS A 142 2.25 -0.39 -15.70
N GLY A 143 3.36 -0.80 -15.11
CA GLY A 143 4.68 -0.79 -15.74
C GLY A 143 5.69 0.11 -15.03
N THR A 144 6.93 0.05 -15.51
CA THR A 144 8.04 0.89 -15.08
C THR A 144 8.54 1.71 -16.26
N VAL A 145 8.86 2.97 -16.01
CA VAL A 145 9.41 3.92 -16.99
C VAL A 145 10.58 4.69 -16.39
N ILE A 146 11.40 5.27 -17.25
CA ILE A 146 12.39 6.30 -16.87
C ILE A 146 11.81 7.63 -17.32
N ASP A 147 11.65 8.57 -16.38
CA ASP A 147 11.11 9.89 -16.66
C ASP A 147 12.18 10.80 -17.32
N PRO A 148 11.81 12.00 -17.85
CA PRO A 148 12.78 12.93 -18.44
C PRO A 148 13.87 13.42 -17.49
N TYR A 149 13.66 13.29 -16.18
CA TYR A 149 14.63 13.64 -15.13
C TYR A 149 15.51 12.46 -14.73
N LYS A 150 15.43 11.32 -15.46
CA LYS A 150 16.18 10.08 -15.22
C LYS A 150 15.78 9.33 -13.95
N ASN A 151 14.63 9.61 -13.35
CA ASN A 151 14.09 8.81 -12.28
C ASN A 151 13.44 7.56 -12.85
N THR A 152 13.67 6.41 -12.21
CA THR A 152 12.93 5.19 -12.50
C THR A 152 11.62 5.21 -11.70
N LYS A 153 10.49 5.14 -12.40
CA LYS A 153 9.16 5.21 -11.81
C LYS A 153 8.35 3.96 -12.13
N ALA A 154 7.48 3.54 -11.20
CA ALA A 154 6.59 2.38 -11.36
C ALA A 154 5.17 2.75 -10.94
N GLY A 155 4.17 2.36 -11.76
CA GLY A 155 2.78 2.68 -11.53
C GLY A 155 1.96 1.48 -11.06
N PHE A 156 1.02 1.73 -10.11
CA PHE A 156 0.08 0.73 -9.61
C PHE A 156 -1.32 1.31 -9.46
N LYS A 157 -2.33 0.52 -9.82
CA LYS A 157 -3.71 0.75 -9.42
C LYS A 157 -4.10 -0.33 -8.42
N ILE A 158 -4.63 0.08 -7.26
CA ILE A 158 -5.04 -0.81 -6.17
C ILE A 158 -6.52 -0.54 -5.90
N SER A 159 -7.31 -1.60 -5.77
CA SER A 159 -8.74 -1.50 -5.50
C SER A 159 -9.20 -2.60 -4.53
N GLY A 160 -10.30 -2.35 -3.87
CA GLY A 160 -10.92 -3.32 -2.96
C GLY A 160 -12.16 -2.76 -2.29
N VAL A 161 -12.82 -3.59 -1.54
CA VAL A 161 -13.97 -3.22 -0.71
C VAL A 161 -13.68 -3.67 0.72
N LEU A 162 -14.01 -2.84 1.69
CA LEU A 162 -13.92 -3.18 3.10
C LEU A 162 -15.21 -2.77 3.83
N ASP A 163 -15.57 -3.54 4.84
CA ASP A 163 -16.63 -3.19 5.79
C ASP A 163 -16.04 -2.30 6.88
N ARG A 164 -16.46 -1.02 6.93
CA ARG A 164 -16.01 -0.05 7.93
C ARG A 164 -16.40 -0.42 9.34
N THR A 165 -17.54 -1.08 9.50
CA THR A 165 -18.07 -1.48 10.82
C THR A 165 -17.19 -2.53 11.48
N ALA A 166 -16.52 -3.36 10.68
CA ALA A 166 -15.54 -4.34 11.16
C ALA A 166 -14.33 -3.67 11.85
N PHE A 167 -14.11 -2.38 11.64
CA PHE A 167 -13.05 -1.58 12.28
C PHE A 167 -13.60 -0.62 13.35
N GLY A 168 -14.87 -0.79 13.76
CA GLY A 168 -15.47 0.03 14.80
C GLY A 168 -16.03 1.37 14.32
N LEU A 169 -16.04 1.65 13.02
CA LEU A 169 -16.69 2.84 12.44
C LEU A 169 -18.18 2.56 12.25
N VAL A 170 -18.93 2.52 13.34
CA VAL A 170 -20.32 2.03 13.39
C VAL A 170 -21.38 3.12 13.32
N TRP A 171 -21.00 4.39 13.39
CA TRP A 171 -21.98 5.47 13.31
C TRP A 171 -22.89 5.34 12.09
N ASN A 172 -24.18 5.48 12.30
CA ASN A 172 -25.18 5.47 11.24
C ASN A 172 -26.49 6.12 11.74
N GLY A 173 -27.38 6.35 10.81
CA GLY A 173 -28.77 6.68 11.03
C GLY A 173 -29.65 5.81 10.15
N ASN A 174 -30.93 5.66 10.51
CA ASN A 174 -31.92 4.95 9.69
C ASN A 174 -32.83 5.95 9.00
N LEU A 175 -33.15 5.69 7.75
CA LEU A 175 -34.20 6.39 7.04
C LEU A 175 -35.55 5.88 7.52
N SER A 176 -36.63 6.63 7.27
CA SER A 176 -38.01 6.20 7.54
C SER A 176 -38.39 4.93 6.78
N THR A 177 -37.69 4.63 5.70
CA THR A 177 -37.81 3.39 4.91
C THR A 177 -37.14 2.17 5.55
N GLY A 178 -36.34 2.35 6.63
CA GLY A 178 -35.54 1.32 7.28
C GLY A 178 -34.13 1.13 6.67
N GLU A 179 -33.82 1.81 5.59
CA GLU A 179 -32.48 1.77 4.97
C GLU A 179 -31.47 2.56 5.78
N LEU A 180 -30.18 2.19 5.62
CA LEU A 180 -29.06 2.88 6.27
C LEU A 180 -28.81 4.24 5.58
N LEU A 181 -28.54 5.26 6.40
CA LEU A 181 -28.13 6.58 5.93
C LEU A 181 -26.79 6.51 5.18
N VAL A 182 -25.84 5.71 5.70
CA VAL A 182 -24.52 5.48 5.11
C VAL A 182 -24.24 4.00 5.03
N GLY A 183 -23.81 3.52 3.88
CA GLY A 183 -23.45 2.11 3.67
C GLY A 183 -22.34 1.62 4.62
N ASN A 184 -22.24 0.31 4.77
CA ASN A 184 -21.16 -0.31 5.56
C ASN A 184 -19.93 -0.59 4.71
N GLU A 185 -20.11 -0.87 3.43
CA GLU A 185 -19.04 -1.15 2.48
C GLU A 185 -18.41 0.13 1.94
N VAL A 186 -17.09 0.21 2.04
CA VAL A 186 -16.27 1.30 1.49
C VAL A 186 -15.47 0.75 0.33
N THR A 187 -15.68 1.30 -0.84
CA THR A 187 -14.89 1.00 -2.04
C THR A 187 -13.60 1.82 -2.04
N LEU A 188 -12.46 1.17 -2.24
CA LEU A 188 -11.15 1.80 -2.32
C LEU A 188 -10.72 1.92 -3.79
N ASP A 189 -10.25 3.10 -4.19
CA ASP A 189 -9.59 3.37 -5.48
C ASP A 189 -8.30 4.15 -5.23
N ILE A 190 -7.18 3.43 -5.35
CA ILE A 190 -5.86 3.95 -4.99
C ILE A 190 -4.97 3.87 -6.23
N ASN A 191 -4.38 5.00 -6.60
CA ASN A 191 -3.39 5.09 -7.66
C ASN A 191 -2.07 5.52 -7.04
N ILE A 192 -1.00 4.76 -7.32
CA ILE A 192 0.32 5.01 -6.76
C ILE A 192 1.34 5.09 -7.90
N GLU A 193 2.14 6.14 -7.88
CA GLU A 193 3.38 6.21 -8.62
C GLU A 193 4.55 6.14 -7.63
N LEU A 194 5.45 5.20 -7.87
CA LEU A 194 6.65 4.98 -7.05
C LEU A 194 7.88 5.53 -7.75
N ILE A 195 8.83 6.03 -6.96
CA ILE A 195 10.16 6.44 -7.41
C ILE A 195 11.20 5.54 -6.75
N LYS A 196 12.08 4.96 -7.58
CA LYS A 196 13.23 4.19 -7.09
C LYS A 196 14.19 5.09 -6.31
N LYS A 197 14.58 4.65 -5.12
CA LYS A 197 15.47 5.38 -4.20
C LYS A 197 16.89 4.82 -4.27
#